data_e63056f1ebb78638fb5485729589a03a
#
_entry.id   e63056f1ebb78638fb5485729589a03a
#
_cell.length_a   1.000
_cell.length_b   1.000
_cell.length_c   1.000
_cell.angle_alpha   90.00
_cell.angle_beta   90.00
_cell.angle_gamma   90.00
#
_symmetry.space_group_name_H-M   'P 1'
#
loop_
_entity.id
_entity.type
_entity.pdbx_description
1 polymer ?
#
loop_
_entity_poly.entity_id
_entity_poly.type
_entity_poly.pdbx_seq_one_letter_code
_entity_poly.pdbx_strand_id
1 'polypeptide(L)'
;MNEDKTEVLLITPKRVAKSEQLPVSMNINGTSVTFCPSLRNLGVTLDSTLSLHQHILNVCRGAFLELRRIHSIRGFLTTDAVKTLVCSLVLSRIDYCNSLLAGLPQCHLQKIQYVQNAAARLIFRAPKSDHVSPLLQKLHWLPISCRIEHKVSSLCYNSLSGVGPQYLSNLTQLYTSSRCLRSSSDTRILKVPVVKTKSYGQRSFAYQGPTIWNKLPLEIRHQDKIDGLKRALKTYLFRLQ
;
A
#
# COMPACT_ATOMS: atom_id res chain seq x y z
N MET A 1 -24.71 21.52 4.04
CA MET A 1 -24.18 20.34 3.37
C MET A 1 -24.59 20.44 1.90
N ASN A 2 -23.73 20.12 0.93
CA ASN A 2 -24.15 20.11 -0.48
C ASN A 2 -24.70 18.70 -0.80
N GLU A 3 -26.02 18.60 -0.94
CA GLU A 3 -26.76 17.34 -1.08
C GLU A 3 -26.36 16.60 -2.37
N ASP A 4 -26.20 17.33 -3.48
CA ASP A 4 -25.87 16.77 -4.80
C ASP A 4 -24.43 16.18 -4.90
N LYS A 5 -23.58 16.53 -3.93
CA LYS A 5 -22.17 16.07 -3.88
C LYS A 5 -21.86 15.14 -2.72
N THR A 6 -22.88 14.79 -1.92
CA THR A 6 -22.70 13.90 -0.77
C THR A 6 -22.94 12.45 -1.20
N GLU A 7 -21.87 11.66 -1.18
CA GLU A 7 -21.93 10.22 -1.42
C GLU A 7 -21.77 9.46 -0.12
N VAL A 8 -22.56 8.42 0.09
CA VAL A 8 -22.50 7.57 1.29
C VAL A 8 -22.20 6.13 0.89
N LEU A 9 -21.20 5.53 1.55
CA LEU A 9 -20.82 4.15 1.34
C LEU A 9 -21.10 3.32 2.58
N LEU A 10 -21.95 2.31 2.45
CA LEU A 10 -22.17 1.32 3.49
C LEU A 10 -21.08 0.25 3.43
N ILE A 11 -20.22 0.20 4.45
CA ILE A 11 -19.14 -0.80 4.54
C ILE A 11 -19.67 -1.99 5.33
N THR A 12 -19.72 -3.15 4.68
CA THR A 12 -20.21 -4.40 5.26
C THR A 12 -19.30 -5.58 4.94
N PRO A 13 -19.20 -6.59 5.84
CA PRO A 13 -18.52 -7.84 5.51
C PRO A 13 -19.21 -8.53 4.32
N LYS A 14 -18.42 -9.21 3.47
CA LYS A 14 -18.94 -9.95 2.31
C LYS A 14 -20.10 -10.91 2.64
N ARG A 15 -20.09 -11.48 3.85
CA ARG A 15 -21.17 -12.35 4.33
C ARG A 15 -22.48 -11.60 4.49
N VAL A 16 -22.43 -10.38 5.06
CA VAL A 16 -23.59 -9.53 5.31
C VAL A 16 -24.04 -8.83 4.02
N ALA A 17 -23.12 -8.47 3.13
CA ALA A 17 -23.40 -7.86 1.83
C ALA A 17 -24.28 -8.75 0.91
N LYS A 18 -24.40 -10.05 1.21
CA LYS A 18 -25.30 -10.98 0.52
C LYS A 18 -26.66 -11.14 1.19
N SER A 19 -26.88 -10.48 2.32
CA SER A 19 -28.15 -10.47 3.06
C SER A 19 -29.13 -9.50 2.41
N GLU A 20 -30.37 -9.93 2.21
CA GLU A 20 -31.45 -9.13 1.61
C GLU A 20 -31.95 -7.97 2.49
N GLN A 21 -31.43 -7.84 3.72
CA GLN A 21 -31.92 -6.86 4.72
C GLN A 21 -31.03 -5.63 4.89
N LEU A 22 -30.14 -5.32 3.94
CA LEU A 22 -29.32 -4.12 4.04
C LEU A 22 -30.15 -2.86 3.76
N PRO A 23 -29.95 -1.78 4.54
CA PRO A 23 -30.59 -0.51 4.24
C PRO A 23 -30.13 0.01 2.88
N VAL A 24 -31.05 0.58 2.11
CA VAL A 24 -30.79 1.13 0.77
C VAL A 24 -30.37 2.60 0.85
N SER A 25 -30.81 3.31 1.87
CA SER A 25 -30.56 4.73 2.06
C SER A 25 -30.41 5.09 3.53
N MET A 26 -29.90 6.27 3.78
CA MET A 26 -29.77 6.88 5.11
C MET A 26 -30.29 8.30 5.08
N ASN A 27 -31.02 8.71 6.12
CA ASN A 27 -31.45 10.09 6.26
C ASN A 27 -30.36 10.91 6.95
N ILE A 28 -29.92 11.98 6.29
CA ILE A 28 -28.90 12.92 6.79
C ILE A 28 -29.53 14.32 6.77
N ASN A 29 -29.80 14.89 7.93
CA ASN A 29 -30.42 16.23 8.08
C ASN A 29 -31.72 16.43 7.28
N GLY A 30 -32.56 15.40 7.24
CA GLY A 30 -33.87 15.47 6.54
C GLY A 30 -33.81 15.00 5.07
N THR A 31 -32.65 14.82 4.49
CA THR A 31 -32.46 14.35 3.10
C THR A 31 -32.13 12.87 3.07
N SER A 32 -32.85 12.08 2.26
CA SER A 32 -32.56 10.65 2.05
C SER A 32 -31.46 10.47 1.01
N VAL A 33 -30.31 9.95 1.44
CA VAL A 33 -29.16 9.67 0.55
C VAL A 33 -29.04 8.16 0.35
N THR A 34 -29.03 7.71 -0.91
CA THR A 34 -28.84 6.29 -1.26
C THR A 34 -27.38 5.88 -1.14
N PHE A 35 -27.14 4.62 -0.71
CA PHE A 35 -25.76 4.10 -0.62
C PHE A 35 -25.18 3.80 -1.98
N CYS A 36 -23.97 4.31 -2.21
CA CYS A 36 -23.18 3.99 -3.41
C CYS A 36 -22.45 2.65 -3.25
N PRO A 37 -22.30 1.84 -4.31
CA PRO A 37 -21.50 0.60 -4.27
C PRO A 37 -20.01 0.86 -4.09
N SER A 38 -19.54 2.02 -4.54
CA SER A 38 -18.17 2.50 -4.36
C SER A 38 -18.15 4.02 -4.42
N LEU A 39 -17.19 4.63 -3.73
CA LEU A 39 -16.96 6.08 -3.78
C LEU A 39 -15.46 6.37 -3.93
N ARG A 40 -15.15 7.57 -4.39
CA ARG A 40 -13.77 8.04 -4.52
C ARG A 40 -13.45 9.05 -3.43
N ASN A 41 -12.52 8.68 -2.54
CA ASN A 41 -12.02 9.54 -1.47
C ASN A 41 -10.53 9.80 -1.66
N LEU A 42 -10.12 11.08 -1.77
CA LEU A 42 -8.72 11.49 -1.96
C LEU A 42 -7.98 10.67 -3.02
N GLY A 43 -8.64 10.39 -4.15
CA GLY A 43 -8.03 9.61 -5.25
C GLY A 43 -8.09 8.10 -5.11
N VAL A 44 -8.48 7.57 -3.94
CA VAL A 44 -8.66 6.13 -3.71
C VAL A 44 -10.12 5.76 -3.90
N THR A 45 -10.38 4.71 -4.70
CA THR A 45 -11.72 4.13 -4.85
C THR A 45 -11.95 3.11 -3.75
N LEU A 46 -12.91 3.38 -2.87
CA LEU A 46 -13.35 2.49 -1.80
C LEU A 46 -14.62 1.76 -2.24
N ASP A 47 -14.68 0.46 -2.06
CA ASP A 47 -15.86 -0.37 -2.30
C ASP A 47 -16.50 -0.81 -0.97
N SER A 48 -17.79 -1.21 -1.01
CA SER A 48 -18.57 -1.59 0.17
C SER A 48 -17.97 -2.72 1.02
N THR A 49 -17.03 -3.48 0.45
CA THR A 49 -16.30 -4.55 1.15
C THR A 49 -14.85 -4.20 1.47
N LEU A 50 -14.43 -2.97 1.19
CA LEU A 50 -13.05 -2.49 1.28
C LEU A 50 -12.04 -3.45 0.63
N SER A 51 -12.44 -4.13 -0.45
CA SER A 51 -11.56 -5.07 -1.15
C SER A 51 -10.45 -4.36 -1.92
N LEU A 52 -10.64 -3.07 -2.23
CA LEU A 52 -9.80 -2.22 -3.08
C LEU A 52 -9.60 -2.80 -4.50
N HIS A 53 -10.43 -3.78 -4.88
CA HIS A 53 -10.30 -4.43 -6.18
C HIS A 53 -10.48 -3.43 -7.33
N GLN A 54 -11.55 -2.62 -7.27
CA GLN A 54 -11.84 -1.60 -8.27
C GLN A 54 -10.74 -0.53 -8.31
N HIS A 55 -10.23 -0.12 -7.15
CA HIS A 55 -9.10 0.81 -7.07
C HIS A 55 -7.87 0.27 -7.82
N ILE A 56 -7.48 -0.99 -7.53
CA ILE A 56 -6.34 -1.64 -8.21
C ILE A 56 -6.55 -1.70 -9.72
N LEU A 57 -7.76 -2.07 -10.18
CA LEU A 57 -8.07 -2.10 -11.61
C LEU A 57 -7.94 -0.72 -12.26
N ASN A 58 -8.43 0.33 -11.59
CA ASN A 58 -8.34 1.71 -12.07
C ASN A 58 -6.89 2.19 -12.15
N VAL A 59 -6.08 1.92 -11.11
CA VAL A 59 -4.64 2.24 -11.09
C VAL A 59 -3.91 1.51 -12.21
N CYS A 60 -4.13 0.20 -12.36
CA CYS A 60 -3.49 -0.59 -13.42
C CYS A 60 -3.89 -0.11 -14.83
N ARG A 61 -5.19 0.18 -15.05
CA ARG A 61 -5.68 0.68 -16.34
C ARG A 61 -5.01 2.02 -16.68
N GLY A 62 -4.99 2.97 -15.75
CA GLY A 62 -4.33 4.27 -15.96
C GLY A 62 -2.83 4.13 -16.20
N ALA A 63 -2.15 3.27 -15.44
CA ALA A 63 -0.73 3.04 -15.58
C ALA A 63 -0.38 2.38 -16.93
N PHE A 64 -1.14 1.38 -17.39
CA PHE A 64 -0.95 0.78 -18.72
C PHE A 64 -1.24 1.75 -19.87
N LEU A 65 -2.19 2.68 -19.69
CA LEU A 65 -2.43 3.73 -20.67
C LEU A 65 -1.19 4.62 -20.83
N GLU A 66 -0.58 5.05 -19.73
CA GLU A 66 0.65 5.85 -19.79
C GLU A 66 1.83 5.05 -20.36
N LEU A 67 1.98 3.77 -20.00
CA LEU A 67 3.00 2.92 -20.62
C LEU A 67 2.84 2.81 -22.14
N ARG A 68 1.60 2.72 -22.62
CA ARG A 68 1.30 2.69 -24.08
C ARG A 68 1.68 4.01 -24.73
N ARG A 69 1.36 5.16 -24.11
CA ARG A 69 1.75 6.50 -24.60
C ARG A 69 3.28 6.65 -24.66
N ILE A 70 3.99 6.22 -23.62
CA ILE A 70 5.45 6.27 -23.60
C ILE A 70 6.03 5.31 -24.66
N HIS A 71 5.41 4.15 -24.86
CA HIS A 71 5.84 3.18 -25.87
C HIS A 71 5.77 3.75 -27.28
N SER A 72 4.70 4.49 -27.63
CA SER A 72 4.55 5.07 -28.99
C SER A 72 5.65 6.07 -29.35
N ILE A 73 6.23 6.76 -28.37
CA ILE A 73 7.32 7.72 -28.56
C ILE A 73 8.70 7.17 -28.15
N ARG A 74 8.76 5.90 -27.73
CA ARG A 74 9.99 5.28 -27.17
C ARG A 74 11.18 5.36 -28.13
N GLY A 75 10.93 5.35 -29.44
CA GLY A 75 11.98 5.44 -30.47
C GLY A 75 12.76 6.74 -30.44
N PHE A 76 12.13 7.82 -30.04
CA PHE A 76 12.71 9.18 -30.00
C PHE A 76 13.32 9.56 -28.64
N LEU A 77 13.24 8.66 -27.64
CA LEU A 77 13.65 8.97 -26.28
C LEU A 77 14.91 8.19 -25.88
N THR A 78 15.77 8.84 -25.10
CA THR A 78 16.88 8.18 -24.40
C THR A 78 16.34 7.28 -23.27
N THR A 79 17.14 6.32 -22.84
CA THR A 79 16.74 5.41 -21.74
C THR A 79 16.46 6.19 -20.45
N ASP A 80 17.24 7.23 -20.15
CA ASP A 80 17.05 8.04 -18.94
C ASP A 80 15.77 8.89 -19.02
N ALA A 81 15.46 9.47 -20.20
CA ALA A 81 14.20 10.17 -20.41
C ALA A 81 12.99 9.24 -20.21
N VAL A 82 13.05 8.01 -20.75
CA VAL A 82 11.97 7.02 -20.54
C VAL A 82 11.88 6.63 -19.06
N LYS A 83 13.00 6.42 -18.38
CA LYS A 83 13.02 6.13 -16.94
C LYS A 83 12.34 7.24 -16.14
N THR A 84 12.65 8.50 -16.45
CA THR A 84 12.03 9.66 -15.80
C THR A 84 10.52 9.71 -16.05
N LEU A 85 10.07 9.54 -17.30
CA LEU A 85 8.64 9.49 -17.63
C LEU A 85 7.90 8.35 -16.91
N VAL A 86 8.50 7.16 -16.91
CA VAL A 86 7.92 6.01 -16.21
C VAL A 86 7.84 6.25 -14.71
N CYS A 87 8.88 6.82 -14.08
CA CYS A 87 8.84 7.13 -12.66
C CYS A 87 7.74 8.15 -12.33
N SER A 88 7.61 9.21 -13.12
CA SER A 88 6.66 10.30 -12.86
C SER A 88 5.21 9.94 -13.20
N LEU A 89 4.95 9.20 -14.28
CA LEU A 89 3.59 8.95 -14.78
C LEU A 89 3.03 7.58 -14.36
N VAL A 90 3.89 6.60 -14.11
CA VAL A 90 3.48 5.22 -13.83
C VAL A 90 3.74 4.84 -12.38
N LEU A 91 5.00 4.94 -11.91
CA LEU A 91 5.34 4.53 -10.54
C LEU A 91 4.72 5.44 -9.50
N SER A 92 4.61 6.75 -9.74
CA SER A 92 3.91 7.67 -8.85
C SER A 92 2.46 7.25 -8.57
N ARG A 93 1.75 6.74 -9.59
CA ARG A 93 0.38 6.22 -9.44
C ARG A 93 0.33 4.93 -8.64
N ILE A 94 1.30 4.04 -8.85
CA ILE A 94 1.40 2.76 -8.12
C ILE A 94 1.76 2.99 -6.65
N ASP A 95 2.63 3.95 -6.38
CA ASP A 95 3.11 4.26 -5.04
C ASP A 95 2.14 5.15 -4.24
N TYR A 96 1.18 5.79 -4.92
CA TYR A 96 0.17 6.61 -4.24
C TYR A 96 -0.72 5.74 -3.35
N CYS A 97 -0.75 6.04 -2.06
CA CYS A 97 -1.52 5.32 -1.03
C CYS A 97 -1.27 3.79 -1.00
N ASN A 98 -0.11 3.32 -1.46
CA ASN A 98 0.19 1.88 -1.54
C ASN A 98 0.17 1.17 -0.17
N SER A 99 0.34 1.88 0.94
CA SER A 99 0.21 1.32 2.30
C SER A 99 -1.18 0.74 2.59
N LEU A 100 -2.24 1.25 1.92
CA LEU A 100 -3.59 0.70 2.02
C LEU A 100 -3.72 -0.72 1.45
N LEU A 101 -2.76 -1.12 0.61
CA LEU A 101 -2.71 -2.45 -0.01
C LEU A 101 -2.07 -3.50 0.91
N ALA A 102 -1.59 -3.10 2.10
CA ALA A 102 -1.03 -4.04 3.07
C ALA A 102 -2.06 -5.09 3.49
N GLY A 103 -1.62 -6.35 3.54
CA GLY A 103 -2.48 -7.49 3.89
C GLY A 103 -3.52 -7.88 2.84
N LEU A 104 -3.47 -7.31 1.63
CA LEU A 104 -4.27 -7.79 0.50
C LEU A 104 -3.77 -9.15 -0.02
N PRO A 105 -4.68 -9.98 -0.58
CA PRO A 105 -4.29 -11.21 -1.25
C PRO A 105 -3.27 -10.97 -2.37
N GLN A 106 -2.31 -11.89 -2.51
CA GLN A 106 -1.24 -11.79 -3.51
C GLN A 106 -1.77 -11.64 -4.95
N CYS A 107 -2.91 -12.25 -5.28
CA CYS A 107 -3.52 -12.11 -6.62
C CYS A 107 -3.89 -10.66 -6.99
N HIS A 108 -4.17 -9.81 -6.00
CA HIS A 108 -4.41 -8.38 -6.21
C HIS A 108 -3.10 -7.62 -6.43
N LEU A 109 -2.08 -7.88 -5.62
CA LEU A 109 -0.76 -7.26 -5.74
C LEU A 109 -0.06 -7.64 -7.03
N GLN A 110 -0.26 -8.88 -7.49
CA GLN A 110 0.29 -9.38 -8.75
C GLN A 110 -0.14 -8.55 -9.97
N LYS A 111 -1.38 -8.02 -9.98
CA LYS A 111 -1.85 -7.14 -11.05
C LYS A 111 -1.00 -5.86 -11.15
N ILE A 112 -0.66 -5.27 -10.00
CA ILE A 112 0.20 -4.07 -9.95
C ILE A 112 1.64 -4.45 -10.31
N GLN A 113 2.11 -5.63 -9.87
CA GLN A 113 3.43 -6.13 -10.21
C GLN A 113 3.60 -6.30 -11.73
N TYR A 114 2.56 -6.73 -12.44
CA TYR A 114 2.59 -6.81 -13.92
C TYR A 114 2.80 -5.44 -14.58
N VAL A 115 2.21 -4.38 -14.02
CA VAL A 115 2.45 -3.01 -14.51
C VAL A 115 3.91 -2.63 -14.31
N GLN A 116 4.46 -2.86 -13.12
CA GLN A 116 5.87 -2.57 -12.82
C GLN A 116 6.81 -3.37 -13.73
N ASN A 117 6.51 -4.63 -13.98
CA ASN A 117 7.28 -5.48 -14.87
C ASN A 117 7.27 -4.98 -16.32
N ALA A 118 6.09 -4.56 -16.81
CA ALA A 118 5.95 -3.95 -18.13
C ALA A 118 6.72 -2.64 -18.24
N ALA A 119 6.70 -1.82 -17.19
CA ALA A 119 7.46 -0.58 -17.11
C ALA A 119 8.97 -0.82 -17.20
N ALA A 120 9.51 -1.80 -16.46
CA ALA A 120 10.93 -2.15 -16.51
C ALA A 120 11.35 -2.63 -17.90
N ARG A 121 10.54 -3.50 -18.54
CA ARG A 121 10.80 -3.96 -19.91
C ARG A 121 10.77 -2.82 -20.94
N LEU A 122 9.85 -1.88 -20.80
CA LEU A 122 9.77 -0.72 -21.67
C LEU A 122 11.03 0.15 -21.61
N ILE A 123 11.60 0.37 -20.43
CA ILE A 123 12.83 1.15 -20.24
C ILE A 123 14.00 0.50 -20.99
N PHE A 124 14.18 -0.81 -20.84
CA PHE A 124 15.32 -1.54 -21.42
C PHE A 124 15.05 -2.16 -22.79
N ARG A 125 13.85 -1.94 -23.40
CA ARG A 125 13.41 -2.61 -24.64
C ARG A 125 13.53 -4.14 -24.56
N ALA A 126 13.35 -4.70 -23.37
CA ALA A 126 13.47 -6.13 -23.15
C ALA A 126 12.21 -6.88 -23.62
N PRO A 127 12.35 -8.05 -24.25
CA PRO A 127 11.24 -8.87 -24.70
C PRO A 127 10.44 -9.42 -23.49
N LYS A 128 9.22 -9.91 -23.75
CA LYS A 128 8.34 -10.49 -22.72
C LYS A 128 8.92 -11.77 -22.09
N SER A 129 9.75 -12.50 -22.81
CA SER A 129 10.41 -13.73 -22.38
C SER A 129 11.49 -13.51 -21.32
N ASP A 130 12.07 -12.32 -21.26
CA ASP A 130 13.18 -12.05 -20.35
C ASP A 130 12.71 -12.03 -18.89
N HIS A 131 13.57 -12.55 -18.02
CA HIS A 131 13.36 -12.44 -16.57
C HIS A 131 13.42 -10.98 -16.13
N VAL A 132 12.42 -10.58 -15.34
CA VAL A 132 12.27 -9.18 -14.95
C VAL A 132 13.12 -8.80 -13.73
N SER A 133 13.48 -9.77 -12.88
CA SER A 133 14.24 -9.50 -11.64
C SER A 133 15.55 -8.76 -11.89
N PRO A 134 16.39 -9.12 -12.88
CA PRO A 134 17.59 -8.36 -13.18
C PRO A 134 17.33 -6.92 -13.64
N LEU A 135 16.20 -6.68 -14.33
CA LEU A 135 15.81 -5.36 -14.78
C LEU A 135 15.40 -4.47 -13.59
N LEU A 136 14.64 -5.02 -12.64
CA LEU A 136 14.27 -4.32 -11.41
C LEU A 136 15.49 -4.00 -10.56
N GLN A 137 16.45 -4.92 -10.46
CA GLN A 137 17.72 -4.70 -9.76
C GLN A 137 18.52 -3.56 -10.38
N LYS A 138 18.71 -3.55 -11.70
CA LYS A 138 19.41 -2.46 -12.43
C LYS A 138 18.72 -1.08 -12.22
N LEU A 139 17.40 -1.07 -12.08
CA LEU A 139 16.63 0.15 -11.80
C LEU A 139 16.63 0.53 -10.32
N HIS A 140 17.13 -0.32 -9.43
CA HIS A 140 16.99 -0.20 -7.98
C HIS A 140 15.52 -0.09 -7.54
N TRP A 141 14.64 -0.86 -8.19
CA TRP A 141 13.20 -0.90 -7.89
C TRP A 141 12.85 -2.11 -7.04
N LEU A 142 12.30 -1.85 -5.88
CA LEU A 142 11.70 -2.88 -5.04
C LEU A 142 10.42 -3.42 -5.70
N PRO A 143 10.13 -4.73 -5.64
CA PRO A 143 8.82 -5.28 -5.99
C PRO A 143 7.69 -4.65 -5.20
N ILE A 144 6.47 -4.77 -5.68
CA ILE A 144 5.29 -4.12 -5.09
C ILE A 144 5.08 -4.49 -3.62
N SER A 145 5.21 -5.78 -3.26
CA SER A 145 5.12 -6.21 -1.86
C SER A 145 6.14 -5.50 -0.96
N CYS A 146 7.40 -5.46 -1.40
CA CYS A 146 8.47 -4.79 -0.66
C CYS A 146 8.29 -3.26 -0.59
N ARG A 147 7.69 -2.63 -1.63
CA ARG A 147 7.34 -1.19 -1.59
C ARG A 147 6.28 -0.89 -0.53
N ILE A 148 5.29 -1.76 -0.41
CA ILE A 148 4.24 -1.65 0.62
C ILE A 148 4.88 -1.80 2.00
N GLU A 149 5.70 -2.83 2.22
CA GLU A 149 6.42 -3.04 3.48
C GLU A 149 7.32 -1.87 3.84
N HIS A 150 8.07 -1.33 2.86
CA HIS A 150 8.90 -0.15 3.04
C HIS A 150 8.07 1.07 3.48
N LYS A 151 6.91 1.30 2.86
CA LYS A 151 6.03 2.41 3.20
C LYS A 151 5.42 2.26 4.59
N VAL A 152 4.89 1.07 4.91
CA VAL A 152 4.29 0.77 6.22
C VAL A 152 5.34 0.89 7.33
N SER A 153 6.54 0.34 7.14
CA SER A 153 7.64 0.45 8.11
C SER A 153 8.07 1.90 8.34
N SER A 154 8.10 2.72 7.28
CA SER A 154 8.39 4.16 7.39
C SER A 154 7.30 4.89 8.20
N LEU A 155 6.03 4.51 8.03
CA LEU A 155 4.93 5.07 8.83
C LEU A 155 5.03 4.65 10.30
N CYS A 156 5.38 3.38 10.59
CA CYS A 156 5.62 2.91 11.95
C CYS A 156 6.76 3.69 12.62
N TYR A 157 7.86 3.90 11.92
CA TYR A 157 8.98 4.70 12.43
C TYR A 157 8.54 6.13 12.78
N ASN A 158 7.84 6.80 11.87
CA ASN A 158 7.36 8.17 12.11
C ASN A 158 6.40 8.23 13.30
N SER A 159 5.54 7.21 13.48
CA SER A 159 4.64 7.11 14.62
C SER A 159 5.39 6.95 15.94
N LEU A 160 6.45 6.14 15.95
CA LEU A 160 7.30 5.92 17.13
C LEU A 160 8.17 7.12 17.46
N SER A 161 8.61 7.86 16.46
CA SER A 161 9.47 9.04 16.63
C SER A 161 8.69 10.32 16.93
N GLY A 162 7.35 10.26 17.06
CA GLY A 162 6.51 11.42 17.32
C GLY A 162 6.39 12.43 16.17
N VAL A 163 6.95 12.11 14.99
CA VAL A 163 6.87 12.95 13.79
C VAL A 163 5.59 12.68 12.99
N GLY A 164 4.98 11.53 13.23
CA GLY A 164 3.74 11.11 12.57
C GLY A 164 2.50 11.77 13.18
N PRO A 165 1.35 11.72 12.48
CA PRO A 165 0.08 12.16 13.03
C PRO A 165 -0.29 11.38 14.31
N GLN A 166 -0.85 12.08 15.30
CA GLN A 166 -1.19 11.53 16.62
C GLN A 166 -2.07 10.26 16.53
N TYR A 167 -3.03 10.23 15.58
CA TYR A 167 -3.91 9.07 15.41
C TYR A 167 -3.15 7.80 14.97
N LEU A 168 -2.03 7.90 14.25
CA LEU A 168 -1.19 6.75 13.92
C LEU A 168 -0.35 6.32 15.13
N SER A 169 0.16 7.29 15.92
CA SER A 169 0.91 6.99 17.14
C SER A 169 0.04 6.25 18.16
N ASN A 170 -1.24 6.59 18.26
CA ASN A 170 -2.20 5.89 19.13
C ASN A 170 -2.44 4.42 18.70
N LEU A 171 -2.21 4.09 17.43
CA LEU A 171 -2.36 2.72 16.89
C LEU A 171 -1.08 1.88 17.01
N THR A 172 0.07 2.52 17.30
CA THR A 172 1.37 1.86 17.38
C THR A 172 1.91 1.89 18.81
N GLN A 173 1.54 0.91 19.60
CA GLN A 173 1.99 0.81 21.01
C GLN A 173 3.24 -0.07 21.12
N LEU A 174 4.22 0.38 21.91
CA LEU A 174 5.37 -0.46 22.26
C LEU A 174 4.91 -1.65 23.09
N TYR A 175 5.51 -2.80 22.83
CA TYR A 175 5.30 -4.00 23.63
C TYR A 175 6.13 -3.88 24.92
N THR A 176 5.44 -3.86 26.06
CA THR A 176 6.07 -3.96 27.39
C THR A 176 5.84 -5.35 27.92
N SER A 177 6.92 -6.13 28.09
CA SER A 177 6.83 -7.45 28.71
C SER A 177 6.64 -7.32 30.23
N SER A 178 5.66 -8.03 30.77
CA SER A 178 5.47 -8.15 32.23
C SER A 178 6.52 -9.07 32.90
N ARG A 179 7.34 -9.79 32.14
CA ARG A 179 8.40 -10.68 32.59
C ARG A 179 9.71 -10.33 31.88
N CYS A 180 10.84 -10.36 32.62
CA CYS A 180 12.17 -10.27 32.03
C CYS A 180 12.45 -11.54 31.22
N LEU A 181 12.27 -11.46 29.89
CA LEU A 181 12.64 -12.50 28.95
C LEU A 181 13.99 -12.12 28.31
N ARG A 182 14.70 -13.11 27.74
CA ARG A 182 15.95 -12.86 26.98
C ARG A 182 15.75 -11.87 25.82
N SER A 183 14.51 -11.76 25.29
CA SER A 183 14.11 -10.78 24.25
C SER A 183 13.70 -9.41 24.82
N SER A 184 13.73 -9.18 26.12
CA SER A 184 13.37 -7.90 26.75
C SER A 184 14.37 -6.77 26.46
N SER A 185 15.55 -7.11 25.92
CA SER A 185 16.52 -6.12 25.42
C SER A 185 16.09 -5.42 24.13
N ASP A 186 15.10 -5.96 23.41
CA ASP A 186 14.58 -5.33 22.20
C ASP A 186 13.47 -4.32 22.56
N THR A 187 13.88 -3.07 22.67
CA THR A 187 13.03 -1.97 23.17
C THR A 187 12.05 -1.40 22.13
N ARG A 188 12.19 -1.76 20.85
CA ARG A 188 11.37 -1.23 19.73
C ARG A 188 10.44 -2.27 19.09
N ILE A 189 10.00 -3.26 19.85
CA ILE A 189 8.93 -4.18 19.41
C ILE A 189 7.58 -3.51 19.62
N LEU A 190 6.69 -3.65 18.64
CA LEU A 190 5.32 -3.14 18.69
C LEU A 190 4.34 -4.24 19.11
N LYS A 191 3.35 -3.86 19.91
CA LYS A 191 2.26 -4.75 20.30
C LYS A 191 1.37 -5.02 19.09
N VAL A 192 1.26 -6.29 18.69
CA VAL A 192 0.30 -6.72 17.65
C VAL A 192 -1.06 -6.96 18.30
N PRO A 193 -2.11 -6.23 17.94
CA PRO A 193 -3.43 -6.42 18.53
C PRO A 193 -4.05 -7.75 18.08
N VAL A 194 -4.85 -8.35 18.96
CA VAL A 194 -5.68 -9.50 18.60
C VAL A 194 -6.88 -9.01 17.80
N VAL A 195 -7.05 -9.54 16.59
CA VAL A 195 -8.13 -9.15 15.68
C VAL A 195 -8.99 -10.35 15.28
N LYS A 196 -10.31 -10.17 15.29
CA LYS A 196 -11.27 -11.26 15.01
C LYS A 196 -11.50 -11.51 13.51
N THR A 197 -11.18 -10.53 12.64
CA THR A 197 -11.52 -10.61 11.21
C THR A 197 -10.27 -10.56 10.34
N LYS A 198 -10.20 -11.45 9.35
CA LYS A 198 -9.12 -11.45 8.35
C LYS A 198 -9.28 -10.30 7.34
N SER A 199 -10.52 -10.02 6.93
CA SER A 199 -10.80 -9.06 5.84
C SER A 199 -10.60 -7.61 6.23
N TYR A 200 -10.80 -7.24 7.49
CA TYR A 200 -10.68 -5.88 7.99
C TYR A 200 -9.61 -5.75 9.06
N GLY A 201 -9.73 -6.53 10.15
CA GLY A 201 -8.84 -6.44 11.29
C GLY A 201 -7.38 -6.69 10.93
N GLN A 202 -7.07 -7.81 10.24
CA GLN A 202 -5.70 -8.12 9.83
C GLN A 202 -5.16 -7.19 8.73
N ARG A 203 -6.00 -6.41 8.06
CA ARG A 203 -5.58 -5.43 7.05
C ARG A 203 -5.45 -4.02 7.61
N SER A 204 -5.91 -3.78 8.84
CA SER A 204 -5.76 -2.48 9.48
C SER A 204 -4.28 -2.14 9.72
N PHE A 205 -3.97 -0.84 9.72
CA PHE A 205 -2.61 -0.38 10.05
C PHE A 205 -2.20 -0.80 11.46
N ALA A 206 -3.14 -0.79 12.42
CA ALA A 206 -2.90 -1.27 13.79
C ALA A 206 -2.37 -2.71 13.88
N TYR A 207 -2.72 -3.55 12.89
CA TYR A 207 -2.25 -4.95 12.81
C TYR A 207 -1.04 -5.08 11.87
N GLN A 208 -1.14 -4.55 10.65
CA GLN A 208 -0.08 -4.69 9.62
C GLN A 208 1.19 -3.94 10.00
N GLY A 209 1.06 -2.74 10.57
CA GLY A 209 2.20 -1.95 11.01
C GLY A 209 3.10 -2.73 11.98
N PRO A 210 2.60 -3.12 13.16
CA PRO A 210 3.37 -3.93 14.10
C PRO A 210 3.86 -5.27 13.52
N THR A 211 3.03 -5.94 12.72
CA THR A 211 3.40 -7.24 12.12
C THR A 211 4.57 -7.12 11.15
N ILE A 212 4.59 -6.11 10.30
CA ILE A 212 5.69 -5.85 9.36
C ILE A 212 6.92 -5.33 10.11
N TRP A 213 6.71 -4.38 11.02
CA TRP A 213 7.78 -3.78 11.81
C TRP A 213 8.57 -4.80 12.64
N ASN A 214 7.88 -5.69 13.32
CA ASN A 214 8.51 -6.69 14.20
C ASN A 214 9.32 -7.77 13.44
N LYS A 215 9.09 -7.92 12.12
CA LYS A 215 9.90 -8.79 11.25
C LYS A 215 11.25 -8.18 10.88
N LEU A 216 11.43 -6.87 11.05
CA LEU A 216 12.66 -6.20 10.68
C LEU A 216 13.78 -6.55 11.66
N PRO A 217 15.03 -6.69 11.18
CA PRO A 217 16.21 -6.81 12.04
C PRO A 217 16.33 -5.66 13.02
N LEU A 218 16.92 -5.93 14.17
CA LEU A 218 17.14 -4.97 15.26
C LEU A 218 17.87 -3.71 14.75
N GLU A 219 18.92 -3.90 13.96
CA GLU A 219 19.74 -2.83 13.39
C GLU A 219 18.93 -1.82 12.57
N ILE A 220 17.87 -2.28 11.87
CA ILE A 220 17.00 -1.42 11.09
C ILE A 220 16.02 -0.69 12.00
N ARG A 221 15.45 -1.36 12.99
CA ARG A 221 14.49 -0.77 13.93
C ARG A 221 15.12 0.30 14.83
N HIS A 222 16.42 0.22 15.09
CA HIS A 222 17.17 1.15 15.96
C HIS A 222 17.84 2.31 15.21
N GLN A 223 17.48 2.56 13.94
CA GLN A 223 17.98 3.73 13.23
C GLN A 223 17.50 5.03 13.90
N ASP A 224 18.41 6.01 14.02
CA ASP A 224 18.11 7.30 14.68
C ASP A 224 17.36 8.27 13.77
N LYS A 225 17.58 8.16 12.44
CA LYS A 225 17.01 9.05 11.44
C LYS A 225 16.20 8.29 10.42
N ILE A 226 15.08 8.89 9.98
CA ILE A 226 14.18 8.30 8.96
C ILE A 226 14.90 7.99 7.65
N ASP A 227 15.85 8.80 7.23
CA ASP A 227 16.60 8.56 5.99
C ASP A 227 17.58 7.40 6.12
N GLY A 228 18.16 7.19 7.30
CA GLY A 228 18.94 6.01 7.65
C GLY A 228 18.08 4.75 7.57
N LEU A 229 16.90 4.79 8.22
CA LEU A 229 15.93 3.70 8.14
C LEU A 229 15.55 3.38 6.70
N LYS A 230 15.16 4.37 5.90
CA LYS A 230 14.72 4.14 4.51
C LYS A 230 15.82 3.48 3.67
N ARG A 231 17.08 3.91 3.82
CA ARG A 231 18.23 3.33 3.11
C ARG A 231 18.51 1.89 3.56
N ALA A 232 18.62 1.67 4.88
CA ALA A 232 18.86 0.35 5.45
C ALA A 232 17.74 -0.64 5.09
N LEU A 233 16.49 -0.21 5.22
CA LEU A 233 15.30 -0.98 4.88
C LEU A 233 15.26 -1.33 3.39
N LYS A 234 15.57 -0.39 2.50
CA LYS A 234 15.64 -0.64 1.06
C LYS A 234 16.70 -1.71 0.74
N THR A 235 17.90 -1.59 1.32
CA THR A 235 18.99 -2.56 1.14
C THR A 235 18.58 -3.94 1.66
N TYR A 236 17.96 -4.01 2.83
CA TYR A 236 17.47 -5.26 3.42
C TYR A 236 16.44 -5.94 2.53
N LEU A 237 15.42 -5.20 2.09
CA LEU A 237 14.36 -5.73 1.22
C LEU A 237 14.88 -6.18 -0.15
N PHE A 238 15.96 -5.59 -0.65
CA PHE A 238 16.63 -6.07 -1.85
C PHE A 238 17.38 -7.40 -1.65
N ARG A 239 17.89 -7.66 -0.46
CA ARG A 239 18.60 -8.93 -0.15
C ARG A 239 17.65 -10.12 0.01
N LEU A 240 16.36 -9.86 0.25
CA LEU A 240 15.32 -10.90 0.41
C LEU A 240 14.75 -11.39 -0.93
N GLN A 241 15.15 -10.83 -2.06
CA GLN A 241 14.73 -11.20 -3.42
C GLN A 241 15.70 -12.20 -4.03
#